data_8c94361fcc2908b2e1a1412ce5d1b572
#
_entry.id   8c94361fcc2908b2e1a1412ce5d1b572
#
_cell.length_a   1.000
_cell.length_b   1.000
_cell.length_c   1.000
_cell.angle_alpha   90.00
_cell.angle_beta   90.00
_cell.angle_gamma   90.00
#
_symmetry.space_group_name_H-M   'P 1'
#
loop_
_entity.id
_entity.type
_entity.pdbx_description
1 polymer ?
#
loop_
_entity_poly.entity_id
_entity_poly.type
_entity_poly.pdbx_seq_one_letter_code
_entity_poly.pdbx_strand_id
1 'polypeptide(L)'
;MQFKSKHTNLFWILIILAIGACLLYFWPITHLSAFAWKLRSQKVVVYILVAIATGISTISFQTLTENRFLTPSILGIESFYVLLQTLLLVFESKFLQLGKSPILEFLVLLLLQSLFFLALQGYLKTLMKQDLVFILLICLALGSLFRNISTFLQVLMDPNEYDKLQNSLFASFQHLNTPILAIGSLIILAWTIFFFRKAVILDVLHLQRETAQILGLDVEKEQRELLWGIVLLTSTATALVGPMAFFGFMLANLTYLIVKDYRHKLLFIVAILIGFISLTLGQALIERVFALEIRISMIIESVGGLLFFILLYRRARR
;
A
#
# COMPACT_ATOMS: atom_id res chain seq x y z
N MET A 1 26.25 22.80 -7.95
CA MET A 1 25.83 22.39 -9.30
C MET A 1 25.86 20.86 -9.53
N GLN A 2 26.80 20.11 -8.94
CA GLN A 2 26.90 18.64 -9.11
C GLN A 2 25.73 17.81 -8.53
N PHE A 3 25.08 18.27 -7.46
CA PHE A 3 23.92 17.57 -6.85
C PHE A 3 22.70 17.50 -7.78
N LYS A 4 22.44 18.55 -8.58
CA LYS A 4 21.30 18.60 -9.50
C LYS A 4 21.44 17.61 -10.66
N SER A 5 22.66 17.41 -11.16
CA SER A 5 22.98 16.48 -12.25
C SER A 5 22.78 15.00 -11.86
N LYS A 6 23.15 14.62 -10.64
CA LYS A 6 23.10 13.22 -10.19
C LYS A 6 21.66 12.71 -10.05
N HIS A 7 20.75 13.54 -9.56
CA HIS A 7 19.32 13.19 -9.45
C HIS A 7 18.63 13.12 -10.82
N THR A 8 19.04 13.96 -11.77
CA THR A 8 18.51 13.95 -13.14
C THR A 8 18.85 12.64 -13.86
N ASN A 9 20.10 12.18 -13.75
CA ASN A 9 20.53 10.91 -14.37
C ASN A 9 19.80 9.71 -13.75
N LEU A 10 19.64 9.67 -12.43
CA LEU A 10 18.89 8.63 -11.74
C LEU A 10 17.44 8.57 -12.22
N PHE A 11 16.79 9.72 -12.35
CA PHE A 11 15.42 9.83 -12.81
C PHE A 11 15.24 9.26 -14.22
N TRP A 12 16.14 9.62 -15.15
CA TRP A 12 16.12 9.08 -16.50
C TRP A 12 16.34 7.57 -16.55
N ILE A 13 17.26 7.04 -15.72
CA ILE A 13 17.49 5.59 -15.62
C ILE A 13 16.22 4.87 -15.16
N LEU A 14 15.55 5.37 -14.13
CA LEU A 14 14.31 4.76 -13.63
C LEU A 14 13.17 4.83 -14.65
N ILE A 15 13.05 5.94 -15.39
CA ILE A 15 12.06 6.05 -16.48
C ILE A 15 12.36 5.03 -17.60
N ILE A 16 13.61 4.90 -18.01
CA ILE A 16 14.01 3.93 -19.03
C ILE A 16 13.71 2.50 -18.56
N LEU A 17 14.00 2.19 -17.29
CA LEU A 17 13.68 0.89 -16.70
C LEU A 17 12.17 0.66 -16.63
N ALA A 18 11.38 1.68 -16.30
CA ALA A 18 9.91 1.58 -16.26
C ALA A 18 9.33 1.32 -17.66
N ILE A 19 9.83 2.03 -18.68
CA ILE A 19 9.45 1.80 -20.07
C ILE A 19 9.88 0.38 -20.51
N GLY A 20 11.11 -0.03 -20.20
CA GLY A 20 11.61 -1.38 -20.49
C GLY A 20 10.78 -2.48 -19.85
N ALA A 21 10.39 -2.30 -18.56
CA ALA A 21 9.50 -3.22 -17.84
C ALA A 21 8.13 -3.31 -18.51
N CYS A 22 7.57 -2.17 -18.93
CA CYS A 22 6.30 -2.11 -19.64
C CYS A 22 6.38 -2.83 -21.01
N LEU A 23 7.41 -2.56 -21.80
CA LEU A 23 7.64 -3.23 -23.07
C LEU A 23 7.79 -4.75 -22.89
N LEU A 24 8.55 -5.18 -21.89
CA LEU A 24 8.73 -6.58 -21.55
C LEU A 24 7.40 -7.23 -21.15
N TYR A 25 6.54 -6.52 -20.40
CA TYR A 25 5.24 -7.04 -19.99
C TYR A 25 4.29 -7.22 -21.18
N PHE A 26 4.32 -6.32 -22.17
CA PHE A 26 3.50 -6.44 -23.39
C PHE A 26 4.08 -7.36 -24.46
N TRP A 27 5.31 -7.83 -24.33
CA TRP A 27 5.93 -8.77 -25.27
C TRP A 27 5.31 -10.18 -25.20
N PRO A 28 5.02 -10.90 -26.31
CA PRO A 28 5.12 -10.48 -27.71
C PRO A 28 3.87 -9.71 -28.17
N ILE A 29 4.07 -8.48 -28.67
CA ILE A 29 3.00 -7.56 -29.05
C ILE A 29 2.12 -8.10 -30.19
N THR A 30 2.72 -8.87 -31.10
CA THR A 30 2.10 -9.33 -32.35
C THR A 30 1.04 -10.42 -32.18
N HIS A 31 1.00 -11.11 -31.03
CA HIS A 31 0.08 -12.24 -30.80
C HIS A 31 -0.99 -11.94 -29.75
N LEU A 32 -1.08 -10.70 -29.28
CA LEU A 32 -2.07 -10.30 -28.27
C LEU A 32 -3.43 -10.05 -28.94
N SER A 33 -4.46 -10.77 -28.49
CA SER A 33 -5.84 -10.46 -28.85
C SER A 33 -6.26 -9.08 -28.28
N ALA A 34 -7.28 -8.45 -28.89
CA ALA A 34 -7.83 -7.19 -28.39
C ALA A 34 -8.26 -7.27 -26.91
N PHE A 35 -8.77 -8.43 -26.51
CA PHE A 35 -9.15 -8.70 -25.12
C PHE A 35 -7.92 -8.72 -24.18
N ALA A 36 -6.83 -9.39 -24.58
CA ALA A 36 -5.59 -9.43 -23.81
C ALA A 36 -4.94 -8.04 -23.68
N TRP A 37 -5.01 -7.20 -24.72
CA TRP A 37 -4.58 -5.80 -24.68
C TRP A 37 -5.37 -5.00 -23.64
N LYS A 38 -6.71 -5.12 -23.64
CA LYS A 38 -7.56 -4.44 -22.68
C LYS A 38 -7.24 -4.87 -21.24
N LEU A 39 -7.10 -6.17 -20.99
CA LEU A 39 -6.75 -6.68 -19.65
C LEU A 39 -5.37 -6.19 -19.18
N ARG A 40 -4.34 -6.27 -20.04
CA ARG A 40 -2.99 -5.82 -19.68
C ARG A 40 -2.92 -4.32 -19.43
N SER A 41 -3.61 -3.51 -20.23
CA SER A 41 -3.67 -2.07 -20.01
C SER A 41 -4.36 -1.70 -18.69
N GLN A 42 -5.45 -2.37 -18.33
CA GLN A 42 -6.10 -2.18 -17.03
C GLN A 42 -5.17 -2.55 -15.88
N LYS A 43 -4.46 -3.68 -15.97
CA LYS A 43 -3.47 -4.08 -14.96
C LYS A 43 -2.36 -3.04 -14.78
N VAL A 44 -1.82 -2.49 -15.87
CA VAL A 44 -0.79 -1.43 -15.83
C VAL A 44 -1.29 -0.20 -15.08
N VAL A 45 -2.54 0.22 -15.31
CA VAL A 45 -3.15 1.33 -14.56
C VAL A 45 -3.19 1.01 -13.06
N VAL A 46 -3.60 -0.21 -12.70
CA VAL A 46 -3.65 -0.61 -11.29
C VAL A 46 -2.24 -0.67 -10.68
N TYR A 47 -1.22 -1.13 -11.40
CA TYR A 47 0.17 -1.12 -10.89
C TYR A 47 0.64 0.30 -10.58
N ILE A 48 0.32 1.27 -11.43
CA ILE A 48 0.62 2.69 -11.18
C ILE A 48 -0.11 3.18 -9.93
N LEU A 49 -1.42 2.92 -9.82
CA LEU A 49 -2.24 3.37 -8.69
C LEU A 49 -1.77 2.77 -7.36
N VAL A 50 -1.49 1.47 -7.34
CA VAL A 50 -1.00 0.78 -6.15
C VAL A 50 0.39 1.26 -5.77
N ALA A 51 1.29 1.45 -6.74
CA ALA A 51 2.62 2.00 -6.48
C ALA A 51 2.54 3.43 -5.90
N ILE A 52 1.63 4.27 -6.41
CA ILE A 52 1.37 5.61 -5.88
C ILE A 52 0.88 5.51 -4.43
N ALA A 53 -0.21 4.78 -4.21
CA ALA A 53 -0.86 4.72 -2.91
C ALA A 53 0.08 4.15 -1.84
N THR A 54 0.73 3.01 -2.12
CA THR A 54 1.61 2.33 -1.18
C THR A 54 2.93 3.08 -0.96
N GLY A 55 3.53 3.63 -2.02
CA GLY A 55 4.79 4.38 -1.92
C GLY A 55 4.63 5.67 -1.10
N ILE A 56 3.61 6.48 -1.41
CA ILE A 56 3.33 7.74 -0.70
C ILE A 56 2.92 7.45 0.75
N SER A 57 1.99 6.53 0.99
CA SER A 57 1.52 6.22 2.34
C SER A 57 2.64 5.71 3.23
N THR A 58 3.49 4.80 2.73
CA THR A 58 4.56 4.22 3.54
C THR A 58 5.67 5.22 3.85
N ILE A 59 6.16 5.99 2.87
CA ILE A 59 7.19 7.01 3.12
C ILE A 59 6.68 8.06 4.11
N SER A 60 5.44 8.54 3.92
CA SER A 60 4.83 9.50 4.84
C SER A 60 4.66 8.94 6.24
N PHE A 61 4.22 7.68 6.37
CA PHE A 61 4.06 7.01 7.66
C PHE A 61 5.40 6.83 8.38
N GLN A 62 6.46 6.44 7.66
CA GLN A 62 7.81 6.31 8.21
C GLN A 62 8.38 7.64 8.70
N THR A 63 8.03 8.75 8.03
CA THR A 63 8.40 10.10 8.47
C THR A 63 7.66 10.49 9.74
N LEU A 64 6.33 10.23 9.82
CA LEU A 64 5.52 10.54 10.99
C LEU A 64 5.91 9.73 12.23
N THR A 65 6.34 8.49 12.03
CA THR A 65 6.76 7.58 13.11
C THR A 65 8.25 7.63 13.40
N GLU A 66 9.00 8.45 12.67
CA GLU A 66 10.47 8.55 12.76
C GLU A 66 11.17 7.18 12.67
N ASN A 67 10.51 6.20 12.04
CA ASN A 67 10.98 4.83 11.98
C ASN A 67 10.81 4.21 10.59
N ARG A 68 11.93 3.91 9.92
CA ARG A 68 11.96 3.36 8.55
C ARG A 68 11.57 1.87 8.46
N PHE A 69 11.37 1.19 9.58
CA PHE A 69 10.93 -0.21 9.60
C PHE A 69 9.41 -0.36 9.71
N LEU A 70 8.70 0.73 10.01
CA LEU A 70 7.26 0.72 10.17
C LEU A 70 6.55 0.98 8.84
N THR A 71 5.44 0.28 8.64
CA THR A 71 4.54 0.45 7.50
C THR A 71 3.11 0.72 8.00
N PRO A 72 2.23 1.32 7.20
CA PRO A 72 0.84 1.52 7.57
C PRO A 72 0.10 0.23 7.93
N SER A 73 0.55 -0.93 7.40
CA SER A 73 -0.01 -2.25 7.71
C SER A 73 0.02 -2.58 9.20
N ILE A 74 1.01 -2.04 9.96
CA ILE A 74 1.12 -2.21 11.42
C ILE A 74 -0.08 -1.60 12.17
N LEU A 75 -0.73 -0.59 11.60
CA LEU A 75 -1.96 -0.04 12.19
C LEU A 75 -3.14 -1.02 12.20
N GLY A 76 -2.96 -2.22 11.64
CA GLY A 76 -3.99 -3.24 11.56
C GLY A 76 -5.00 -3.04 10.44
N ILE A 77 -4.78 -2.08 9.52
CA ILE A 77 -5.71 -1.76 8.41
C ILE A 77 -5.95 -2.98 7.53
N GLU A 78 -4.90 -3.71 7.17
CA GLU A 78 -5.00 -4.90 6.33
C GLU A 78 -5.67 -6.06 7.08
N SER A 79 -5.36 -6.27 8.36
CA SER A 79 -6.00 -7.30 9.18
C SER A 79 -7.49 -7.00 9.38
N PHE A 80 -7.84 -5.72 9.51
CA PHE A 80 -9.24 -5.29 9.59
C PHE A 80 -9.97 -5.48 8.25
N TYR A 81 -9.31 -5.23 7.12
CA TYR A 81 -9.86 -5.56 5.81
C TYR A 81 -10.18 -7.05 5.68
N VAL A 82 -9.25 -7.93 6.09
CA VAL A 82 -9.46 -9.38 6.08
C VAL A 82 -10.67 -9.76 6.93
N LEU A 83 -10.81 -9.16 8.12
CA LEU A 83 -11.97 -9.38 8.99
C LEU A 83 -13.27 -8.92 8.33
N LEU A 84 -13.29 -7.71 7.76
CA LEU A 84 -14.48 -7.18 7.09
C LEU A 84 -14.90 -8.06 5.91
N GLN A 85 -13.95 -8.49 5.08
CA GLN A 85 -14.19 -9.35 3.94
C GLN A 85 -14.74 -10.72 4.37
N THR A 86 -14.18 -11.29 5.44
CA THR A 86 -14.68 -12.53 6.05
C THR A 86 -16.11 -12.37 6.57
N LEU A 87 -16.38 -11.27 7.30
CA LEU A 87 -17.72 -10.98 7.83
C LEU A 87 -18.74 -10.78 6.70
N LEU A 88 -18.39 -10.02 5.66
CA LEU A 88 -19.29 -9.81 4.53
C LEU A 88 -19.70 -11.13 3.90
N LEU A 89 -18.77 -12.04 3.62
CA LEU A 89 -19.07 -13.36 3.04
C LEU A 89 -19.92 -14.24 3.96
N VAL A 90 -19.59 -14.29 5.25
CA VAL A 90 -20.38 -15.07 6.24
C VAL A 90 -21.81 -14.56 6.37
N PHE A 91 -22.00 -13.23 6.32
CA PHE A 91 -23.34 -12.63 6.46
C PHE A 91 -24.09 -12.50 5.13
N GLU A 92 -23.39 -12.48 3.99
CA GLU A 92 -24.01 -12.42 2.66
C GLU A 92 -24.88 -13.63 2.41
N SER A 93 -24.45 -14.82 2.83
CA SER A 93 -25.22 -16.06 2.71
C SER A 93 -26.54 -16.04 3.51
N LYS A 94 -26.68 -15.15 4.52
CA LYS A 94 -27.78 -15.13 5.47
C LYS A 94 -28.62 -13.84 5.48
N PHE A 95 -28.06 -12.66 5.28
CA PHE A 95 -28.75 -11.39 5.58
C PHE A 95 -28.55 -10.24 4.60
N LEU A 96 -27.48 -10.17 3.82
CA LEU A 96 -27.13 -9.02 3.00
C LEU A 96 -26.87 -9.44 1.56
N GLN A 97 -27.68 -8.95 0.62
CA GLN A 97 -27.47 -9.16 -0.82
C GLN A 97 -26.40 -8.16 -1.40
N LEU A 98 -25.38 -7.82 -0.62
CA LEU A 98 -24.33 -6.86 -0.98
C LEU A 98 -23.46 -7.37 -2.14
N GLY A 99 -23.24 -8.67 -2.27
CA GLY A 99 -22.46 -9.29 -3.36
C GLY A 99 -23.07 -9.16 -4.75
N LYS A 100 -24.31 -8.64 -4.86
CA LYS A 100 -24.87 -8.31 -6.17
C LYS A 100 -24.26 -7.05 -6.80
N SER A 101 -23.57 -6.20 -6.03
CA SER A 101 -22.94 -4.97 -6.51
C SER A 101 -21.51 -4.84 -5.98
N PRO A 102 -20.50 -5.26 -6.77
CA PRO A 102 -19.08 -5.13 -6.38
C PRO A 102 -18.67 -3.69 -6.03
N ILE A 103 -19.34 -2.68 -6.60
CA ILE A 103 -19.10 -1.28 -6.29
C ILE A 103 -19.54 -0.97 -4.86
N LEU A 104 -20.69 -1.47 -4.44
CA LEU A 104 -21.24 -1.23 -3.11
C LEU A 104 -20.38 -1.92 -2.06
N GLU A 105 -19.92 -3.13 -2.33
CA GLU A 105 -18.96 -3.85 -1.48
C GLU A 105 -17.68 -3.04 -1.29
N PHE A 106 -17.06 -2.57 -2.38
CA PHE A 106 -15.86 -1.73 -2.33
C PHE A 106 -16.06 -0.47 -1.48
N LEU A 107 -17.18 0.25 -1.69
CA LEU A 107 -17.48 1.47 -0.93
C LEU A 107 -17.75 1.19 0.55
N VAL A 108 -18.46 0.12 0.88
CA VAL A 108 -18.71 -0.29 2.26
C VAL A 108 -17.42 -0.65 2.96
N LEU A 109 -16.55 -1.44 2.34
CA LEU A 109 -15.25 -1.80 2.90
C LEU A 109 -14.41 -0.55 3.18
N LEU A 110 -14.31 0.36 2.23
CA LEU A 110 -13.56 1.59 2.35
C LEU A 110 -14.13 2.51 3.44
N LEU A 111 -15.47 2.61 3.52
CA LEU A 111 -16.16 3.40 4.53
C LEU A 111 -15.95 2.84 5.93
N LEU A 112 -16.10 1.52 6.10
CA LEU A 112 -15.91 0.87 7.39
C LEU A 112 -14.46 0.96 7.87
N GLN A 113 -13.48 0.77 6.99
CA GLN A 113 -12.06 0.97 7.31
C GLN A 113 -11.77 2.41 7.73
N SER A 114 -12.33 3.38 7.02
CA SER A 114 -12.17 4.80 7.33
C SER A 114 -12.82 5.17 8.67
N LEU A 115 -14.03 4.69 8.94
CA LEU A 115 -14.73 4.91 10.21
C LEU A 115 -14.02 4.27 11.39
N PHE A 116 -13.53 3.03 11.22
CA PHE A 116 -12.74 2.36 12.24
C PHE A 116 -11.50 3.17 12.62
N PHE A 117 -10.79 3.67 11.63
CA PHE A 117 -9.62 4.48 11.88
C PHE A 117 -9.96 5.84 12.50
N LEU A 118 -11.11 6.45 12.14
CA LEU A 118 -11.63 7.64 12.84
C LEU A 118 -11.83 7.41 14.33
N ALA A 119 -12.48 6.30 14.66
CA ALA A 119 -12.70 5.92 16.05
C ALA A 119 -11.37 5.68 16.77
N LEU A 120 -10.45 4.96 16.11
CA LEU A 120 -9.12 4.69 16.64
C LEU A 120 -8.30 5.97 16.83
N GLN A 121 -8.38 6.93 15.89
CA GLN A 121 -7.66 8.20 15.98
C GLN A 121 -8.10 9.05 17.16
N GLY A 122 -9.41 9.09 17.47
CA GLY A 122 -9.92 9.75 18.68
C GLY A 122 -9.31 9.18 19.95
N TYR A 123 -9.16 7.86 20.00
CA TYR A 123 -8.53 7.13 21.10
C TYR A 123 -7.00 7.30 21.08
N LEU A 124 -6.37 7.21 19.92
CA LEU A 124 -4.93 7.42 19.74
C LEU A 124 -4.49 8.84 20.14
N LYS A 125 -5.34 9.87 19.96
CA LYS A 125 -5.03 11.23 20.41
C LYS A 125 -4.77 11.30 21.92
N THR A 126 -5.52 10.54 22.69
CA THR A 126 -5.31 10.40 24.14
C THR A 126 -4.04 9.59 24.44
N LEU A 127 -3.73 8.60 23.61
CA LEU A 127 -2.56 7.74 23.72
C LEU A 127 -1.29 8.36 23.12
N MET A 128 -1.37 9.28 22.15
CA MET A 128 -0.21 9.98 21.55
C MET A 128 0.56 10.87 22.54
N LYS A 129 0.03 11.08 23.75
CA LYS A 129 0.78 11.59 24.90
C LYS A 129 1.66 10.50 25.54
N GLN A 130 1.49 9.26 25.16
CA GLN A 130 2.24 8.09 25.59
C GLN A 130 3.37 7.77 24.60
N ASP A 131 4.24 6.85 24.99
CA ASP A 131 5.36 6.40 24.18
C ASP A 131 4.89 5.76 22.84
N LEU A 132 5.57 6.05 21.74
CA LEU A 132 5.31 5.51 20.41
C LEU A 132 5.27 3.96 20.43
N VAL A 133 6.14 3.34 21.23
CA VAL A 133 6.20 1.88 21.41
C VAL A 133 4.88 1.32 21.93
N PHE A 134 4.24 2.01 22.87
CA PHE A 134 2.97 1.61 23.46
C PHE A 134 1.82 1.65 22.41
N ILE A 135 1.81 2.69 21.56
CA ILE A 135 0.83 2.81 20.47
C ILE A 135 1.01 1.66 19.47
N LEU A 136 2.24 1.35 19.11
CA LEU A 136 2.55 0.24 18.21
C LEU A 136 2.13 -1.11 18.78
N LEU A 137 2.34 -1.34 20.08
CA LEU A 137 1.89 -2.57 20.74
C LEU A 137 0.37 -2.72 20.70
N ILE A 138 -0.39 -1.63 20.93
CA ILE A 138 -1.86 -1.64 20.81
C ILE A 138 -2.28 -1.96 19.37
N CYS A 139 -1.66 -1.32 18.36
CA CYS A 139 -1.96 -1.57 16.96
C CYS A 139 -1.66 -3.03 16.56
N LEU A 140 -0.54 -3.59 17.03
CA LEU A 140 -0.19 -5.00 16.81
C LEU A 140 -1.19 -5.94 17.49
N ALA A 141 -1.60 -5.64 18.72
CA ALA A 141 -2.60 -6.43 19.44
C ALA A 141 -3.96 -6.42 18.73
N LEU A 142 -4.42 -5.24 18.27
CA LEU A 142 -5.65 -5.10 17.47
C LEU A 142 -5.55 -5.86 16.14
N GLY A 143 -4.45 -5.72 15.43
CA GLY A 143 -4.21 -6.46 14.18
C GLY A 143 -4.22 -7.98 14.38
N SER A 144 -3.64 -8.47 15.49
CA SER A 144 -3.68 -9.88 15.89
C SER A 144 -5.10 -10.32 16.24
N LEU A 145 -5.84 -9.50 16.99
CA LEU A 145 -7.24 -9.78 17.34
C LEU A 145 -8.10 -9.94 16.08
N PHE A 146 -8.02 -9.02 15.14
CA PHE A 146 -8.76 -9.08 13.88
C PHE A 146 -8.41 -10.33 13.07
N ARG A 147 -7.14 -10.66 12.99
CA ARG A 147 -6.68 -11.88 12.31
C ARG A 147 -7.21 -13.15 12.96
N ASN A 148 -7.16 -13.23 14.28
CA ASN A 148 -7.65 -14.39 15.02
C ASN A 148 -9.17 -14.57 14.88
N ILE A 149 -9.95 -13.48 14.94
CA ILE A 149 -11.39 -13.52 14.70
C ILE A 149 -11.67 -13.96 13.26
N SER A 150 -10.94 -13.42 12.28
CA SER A 150 -11.09 -13.84 10.87
C SER A 150 -10.80 -15.31 10.70
N THR A 151 -9.70 -15.81 11.26
CA THR A 151 -9.33 -17.24 11.18
C THR A 151 -10.39 -18.13 11.83
N PHE A 152 -10.92 -17.73 12.98
CA PHE A 152 -12.00 -18.45 13.64
C PHE A 152 -13.24 -18.55 12.74
N LEU A 153 -13.68 -17.44 12.15
CA LEU A 153 -14.82 -17.43 11.24
C LEU A 153 -14.56 -18.26 9.97
N GLN A 154 -13.35 -18.21 9.44
CA GLN A 154 -12.93 -18.97 8.25
C GLN A 154 -13.02 -20.48 8.47
N VAL A 155 -12.72 -20.97 9.67
CA VAL A 155 -12.84 -22.40 10.01
C VAL A 155 -14.31 -22.86 10.04
N LEU A 156 -15.25 -21.94 10.26
CA LEU A 156 -16.70 -22.24 10.30
C LEU A 156 -17.37 -22.10 8.91
N MET A 157 -16.63 -21.65 7.88
CA MET A 157 -17.17 -21.45 6.54
C MET A 157 -17.22 -22.76 5.75
N ASP A 158 -18.17 -22.84 4.81
CA ASP A 158 -18.16 -23.90 3.80
C ASP A 158 -16.91 -23.80 2.91
N PRO A 159 -16.34 -24.93 2.44
CA PRO A 159 -15.13 -24.94 1.59
C PRO A 159 -15.24 -24.03 0.36
N ASN A 160 -16.41 -23.99 -0.28
CA ASN A 160 -16.64 -23.13 -1.46
C ASN A 160 -16.63 -21.62 -1.13
N GLU A 161 -17.13 -21.25 0.06
CA GLU A 161 -17.11 -19.86 0.55
C GLU A 161 -15.68 -19.49 0.95
N TYR A 162 -14.96 -20.40 1.59
CA TYR A 162 -13.56 -20.22 1.95
C TYR A 162 -12.68 -19.99 0.71
N ASP A 163 -12.87 -20.74 -0.36
CA ASP A 163 -12.13 -20.56 -1.62
C ASP A 163 -12.43 -19.20 -2.26
N LYS A 164 -13.68 -18.74 -2.23
CA LYS A 164 -14.05 -17.40 -2.69
C LYS A 164 -13.35 -16.31 -1.87
N LEU A 165 -13.35 -16.46 -0.54
CA LEU A 165 -12.67 -15.55 0.37
C LEU A 165 -11.17 -15.51 0.08
N GLN A 166 -10.51 -16.66 -0.02
CA GLN A 166 -9.09 -16.74 -0.33
C GLN A 166 -8.76 -16.06 -1.66
N ASN A 167 -9.62 -16.18 -2.66
CA ASN A 167 -9.43 -15.49 -3.93
C ASN A 167 -9.54 -13.96 -3.81
N SER A 168 -10.35 -13.43 -2.88
CA SER A 168 -10.47 -11.98 -2.64
C SER A 168 -9.37 -11.43 -1.72
N LEU A 169 -8.86 -12.26 -0.79
CA LEU A 169 -7.82 -11.84 0.17
C LEU A 169 -6.41 -11.78 -0.41
N PHE A 170 -6.11 -12.60 -1.41
CA PHE A 170 -4.81 -12.52 -2.05
C PHE A 170 -4.77 -11.36 -3.04
N ALA A 171 -3.72 -10.56 -2.98
CA ALA A 171 -3.51 -9.49 -3.93
C ALA A 171 -3.60 -10.02 -5.37
N SER A 172 -4.69 -9.69 -6.04
CA SER A 172 -5.03 -10.18 -7.37
C SER A 172 -5.30 -9.03 -8.31
N PHE A 173 -4.59 -9.03 -9.42
CA PHE A 173 -4.79 -8.08 -10.52
C PHE A 173 -5.58 -8.71 -11.68
N GLN A 174 -6.31 -9.82 -11.41
CA GLN A 174 -6.98 -10.58 -12.47
C GLN A 174 -8.45 -10.14 -12.68
N HIS A 175 -9.16 -9.80 -11.61
CA HIS A 175 -10.58 -9.44 -11.65
C HIS A 175 -10.77 -7.93 -11.43
N LEU A 176 -10.50 -7.14 -12.47
CA LEU A 176 -10.60 -5.70 -12.42
C LEU A 176 -11.98 -5.23 -12.90
N ASN A 177 -12.77 -4.68 -12.00
CA ASN A 177 -14.02 -4.04 -12.33
C ASN A 177 -13.75 -2.57 -12.70
N THR A 178 -14.04 -2.20 -13.95
CA THR A 178 -13.74 -0.85 -14.48
C THR A 178 -14.35 0.29 -13.63
N PRO A 179 -15.61 0.23 -13.17
CA PRO A 179 -16.17 1.24 -12.27
C PRO A 179 -15.43 1.37 -10.94
N ILE A 180 -15.04 0.25 -10.31
CA ILE A 180 -14.27 0.25 -9.06
C ILE A 180 -12.91 0.89 -9.29
N LEU A 181 -12.27 0.55 -10.40
CA LEU A 181 -10.99 1.15 -10.79
C LEU A 181 -11.11 2.66 -10.98
N ALA A 182 -12.17 3.14 -11.59
CA ALA A 182 -12.41 4.58 -11.78
C ALA A 182 -12.57 5.32 -10.43
N ILE A 183 -13.38 4.78 -9.51
CA ILE A 183 -13.58 5.35 -8.18
C ILE A 183 -12.26 5.33 -7.39
N GLY A 184 -11.58 4.20 -7.34
CA GLY A 184 -10.29 4.05 -6.65
C GLY A 184 -9.22 4.99 -7.21
N SER A 185 -9.16 5.15 -8.54
CA SER A 185 -8.22 6.08 -9.18
C SER A 185 -8.48 7.53 -8.78
N LEU A 186 -9.74 7.94 -8.72
CA LEU A 186 -10.12 9.30 -8.31
C LEU A 186 -9.70 9.58 -6.86
N ILE A 187 -9.94 8.63 -5.96
CA ILE A 187 -9.53 8.75 -4.56
C ILE A 187 -8.00 8.83 -4.44
N ILE A 188 -7.27 7.89 -5.07
CA ILE A 188 -5.81 7.86 -5.02
C ILE A 188 -5.21 9.15 -5.60
N LEU A 189 -5.71 9.64 -6.74
CA LEU A 189 -5.22 10.86 -7.36
C LEU A 189 -5.50 12.10 -6.49
N ALA A 190 -6.68 12.21 -5.88
CA ALA A 190 -7.01 13.31 -4.98
C ALA A 190 -6.04 13.37 -3.78
N TRP A 191 -5.80 12.22 -3.13
CA TRP A 191 -4.86 12.15 -2.01
C TRP A 191 -3.40 12.29 -2.44
N THR A 192 -3.05 11.86 -3.63
CA THR A 192 -1.72 12.12 -4.22
C THR A 192 -1.45 13.61 -4.33
N ILE A 193 -2.41 14.37 -4.88
CA ILE A 193 -2.29 15.84 -4.99
C ILE A 193 -2.15 16.46 -3.60
N PHE A 194 -2.91 15.99 -2.62
CA PHE A 194 -2.80 16.44 -1.22
C PHE A 194 -1.39 16.20 -0.67
N PHE A 195 -0.82 14.99 -0.81
CA PHE A 195 0.51 14.67 -0.30
C PHE A 195 1.62 15.45 -1.02
N PHE A 196 1.51 15.67 -2.33
CA PHE A 196 2.48 16.50 -3.05
C PHE A 196 2.44 17.98 -2.61
N ARG A 197 1.27 18.50 -2.21
CA ARG A 197 1.14 19.84 -1.60
C ARG A 197 1.72 19.88 -0.19
N LYS A 198 1.52 18.82 0.60
CA LYS A 198 2.03 18.68 1.97
C LYS A 198 3.48 18.18 2.06
N ALA A 199 4.14 17.91 0.93
CA ALA A 199 5.49 17.35 0.91
C ALA A 199 6.53 18.23 1.65
N VAL A 200 6.40 19.55 1.58
CA VAL A 200 7.27 20.49 2.33
C VAL A 200 7.05 20.37 3.85
N ILE A 201 5.82 20.12 4.27
CA ILE A 201 5.50 19.89 5.68
C ILE A 201 6.13 18.58 6.17
N LEU A 202 6.11 17.52 5.34
CA LEU A 202 6.81 16.27 5.63
C LEU A 202 8.33 16.46 5.68
N ASP A 203 8.90 17.35 4.84
CA ASP A 203 10.32 17.68 4.89
C ASP A 203 10.69 18.34 6.24
N VAL A 204 9.79 19.19 6.78
CA VAL A 204 9.97 19.82 8.11
C VAL A 204 9.78 18.79 9.23
N LEU A 205 8.76 17.93 9.15
CA LEU A 205 8.53 16.87 10.13
C LEU A 205 9.69 15.86 10.20
N HIS A 206 10.42 15.68 9.11
CA HIS A 206 11.63 14.86 9.07
C HIS A 206 12.78 15.38 9.96
N LEU A 207 12.74 16.68 10.34
CA LEU A 207 13.70 17.32 11.25
C LEU A 207 13.41 17.05 12.73
N GLN A 208 12.51 16.16 13.05
CA GLN A 208 11.97 15.82 14.37
C GLN A 208 10.89 16.77 14.87
N ARG A 209 10.03 16.24 15.74
CA ARG A 209 8.83 16.93 16.25
C ARG A 209 9.14 18.28 16.91
N GLU A 210 10.18 18.33 17.76
CA GLU A 210 10.55 19.53 18.50
C GLU A 210 11.01 20.66 17.56
N THR A 211 11.84 20.33 16.57
CA THR A 211 12.31 21.30 15.57
C THR A 211 11.15 21.82 14.71
N ALA A 212 10.22 20.97 14.32
CA ALA A 212 9.04 21.36 13.56
C ALA A 212 8.13 22.32 14.36
N GLN A 213 7.97 22.12 15.67
CA GLN A 213 7.24 23.02 16.55
C GLN A 213 7.92 24.39 16.69
N ILE A 214 9.25 24.42 16.84
CA ILE A 214 10.02 25.68 16.92
C ILE A 214 9.87 26.48 15.61
N LEU A 215 9.75 25.80 14.46
CA LEU A 215 9.49 26.42 13.16
C LEU A 215 8.04 26.90 12.98
N GLY A 216 7.20 26.78 14.02
CA GLY A 216 5.82 27.27 14.03
C GLY A 216 4.80 26.32 13.42
N LEU A 217 5.16 25.04 13.20
CA LEU A 217 4.24 24.06 12.66
C LEU A 217 3.31 23.51 13.76
N ASP A 218 2.00 23.48 13.51
CA ASP A 218 1.05 22.74 14.34
C ASP A 218 1.17 21.23 14.04
N VAL A 219 2.15 20.61 14.71
CA VAL A 219 2.53 19.20 14.45
C VAL A 219 1.35 18.25 14.69
N GLU A 220 0.51 18.50 15.72
CA GLU A 220 -0.62 17.60 16.01
C GLU A 220 -1.68 17.63 14.91
N LYS A 221 -1.98 18.82 14.39
CA LYS A 221 -2.93 19.00 13.29
C LYS A 221 -2.41 18.35 12.01
N GLU A 222 -1.16 18.65 11.64
CA GLU A 222 -0.56 18.13 10.42
C GLU A 222 -0.40 16.60 10.45
N GLN A 223 0.05 16.03 11.57
CA GLN A 223 0.13 14.58 11.74
C GLN A 223 -1.25 13.91 11.58
N ARG A 224 -2.30 14.51 12.14
CA ARG A 224 -3.66 13.99 12.02
C ARG A 224 -4.15 13.99 10.57
N GLU A 225 -3.96 15.10 9.84
CA GLU A 225 -4.36 15.20 8.44
C GLU A 225 -3.59 14.20 7.56
N LEU A 226 -2.29 14.07 7.79
CA LEU A 226 -1.43 13.14 7.05
C LEU A 226 -1.78 11.68 7.35
N LEU A 227 -2.04 11.32 8.62
CA LEU A 227 -2.49 9.98 8.99
C LEU A 227 -3.80 9.60 8.29
N TRP A 228 -4.73 10.55 8.17
CA TRP A 228 -5.95 10.34 7.40
C TRP A 228 -5.66 9.97 5.95
N GLY A 229 -4.84 10.76 5.28
CA GLY A 229 -4.45 10.48 3.91
C GLY A 229 -3.74 9.13 3.76
N ILE A 230 -2.87 8.77 4.71
CA ILE A 230 -2.18 7.47 4.74
C ILE A 230 -3.18 6.32 4.81
N VAL A 231 -4.15 6.41 5.73
CA VAL A 231 -5.17 5.37 5.89
C VAL A 231 -6.02 5.24 4.63
N LEU A 232 -6.50 6.35 4.07
CA LEU A 232 -7.33 6.32 2.87
C LEU A 232 -6.57 5.78 1.66
N LEU A 233 -5.30 6.15 1.46
CA LEU A 233 -4.48 5.58 0.40
C LEU A 233 -4.27 4.07 0.59
N THR A 234 -3.90 3.65 1.80
CA THR A 234 -3.68 2.23 2.11
C THR A 234 -4.96 1.43 1.99
N SER A 235 -6.07 1.90 2.57
CA SER A 235 -7.39 1.23 2.49
C SER A 235 -7.87 1.11 1.03
N THR A 236 -7.69 2.17 0.22
CA THR A 236 -8.08 2.13 -1.19
C THR A 236 -7.22 1.13 -1.97
N ALA A 237 -5.90 1.11 -1.75
CA ALA A 237 -5.02 0.14 -2.39
C ALA A 237 -5.38 -1.29 -2.00
N THR A 238 -5.61 -1.54 -0.69
CA THR A 238 -6.00 -2.86 -0.17
C THR A 238 -7.38 -3.29 -0.71
N ALA A 239 -8.35 -2.38 -0.80
CA ALA A 239 -9.65 -2.69 -1.35
C ALA A 239 -9.65 -2.95 -2.87
N LEU A 240 -8.67 -2.36 -3.62
CA LEU A 240 -8.53 -2.59 -5.06
C LEU A 240 -7.87 -3.93 -5.39
N VAL A 241 -6.85 -4.34 -4.65
CA VAL A 241 -6.01 -5.49 -5.03
C VAL A 241 -5.80 -6.52 -3.91
N GLY A 242 -6.24 -6.24 -2.69
CA GLY A 242 -5.97 -7.03 -1.50
C GLY A 242 -4.74 -6.55 -0.72
N PRO A 243 -4.49 -7.15 0.46
CA PRO A 243 -3.39 -6.78 1.35
C PRO A 243 -2.02 -7.09 0.72
N MET A 244 -1.05 -6.18 0.90
CA MET A 244 0.34 -6.30 0.41
C MET A 244 1.33 -5.77 1.45
N ALA A 245 1.43 -6.47 2.60
CA ALA A 245 2.09 -5.99 3.81
C ALA A 245 3.56 -5.56 3.61
N PHE A 246 4.36 -6.33 2.90
CA PHE A 246 5.78 -6.03 2.70
C PHE A 246 6.07 -5.13 1.49
N PHE A 247 5.10 -4.89 0.63
CA PHE A 247 5.32 -4.08 -0.57
C PHE A 247 5.73 -2.65 -0.24
N GLY A 248 5.01 -2.00 0.67
CA GLY A 248 5.34 -0.65 1.13
C GLY A 248 6.73 -0.58 1.77
N PHE A 249 7.07 -1.55 2.62
CA PHE A 249 8.39 -1.65 3.22
C PHE A 249 9.49 -1.75 2.16
N MET A 250 9.30 -2.62 1.18
CA MET A 250 10.24 -2.81 0.08
C MET A 250 10.43 -1.50 -0.71
N LEU A 251 9.34 -0.84 -1.10
CA LEU A 251 9.38 0.41 -1.86
C LEU A 251 10.12 1.52 -1.12
N ALA A 252 9.76 1.78 0.13
CA ALA A 252 10.36 2.84 0.90
C ALA A 252 11.86 2.60 1.12
N ASN A 253 12.25 1.38 1.51
CA ASN A 253 13.65 1.08 1.77
C ASN A 253 14.51 1.07 0.49
N LEU A 254 14.02 0.54 -0.63
CA LEU A 254 14.70 0.66 -1.92
C LEU A 254 14.86 2.12 -2.33
N THR A 255 13.83 2.93 -2.12
CA THR A 255 13.88 4.37 -2.39
C THR A 255 14.98 5.05 -1.57
N TYR A 256 15.07 4.79 -0.26
CA TYR A 256 16.13 5.36 0.59
C TYR A 256 17.52 4.85 0.27
N LEU A 257 17.67 3.63 -0.23
CA LEU A 257 18.96 3.09 -0.68
C LEU A 257 19.47 3.80 -1.94
N ILE A 258 18.54 4.15 -2.84
CA ILE A 258 18.86 4.76 -4.13
C ILE A 258 18.97 6.28 -3.99
N VAL A 259 18.03 6.91 -3.26
CA VAL A 259 17.95 8.36 -3.07
C VAL A 259 18.54 8.73 -1.72
N LYS A 260 19.67 9.44 -1.75
CA LYS A 260 20.29 10.00 -0.54
C LYS A 260 19.84 11.46 -0.33
N ASP A 261 18.53 11.69 -0.36
CA ASP A 261 17.89 13.01 -0.21
C ASP A 261 16.70 12.86 0.74
N TYR A 262 16.35 13.93 1.46
CA TYR A 262 15.24 13.97 2.41
C TYR A 262 13.95 14.57 1.81
N ARG A 263 14.01 15.15 0.62
CA ARG A 263 12.88 15.84 -0.01
C ARG A 263 11.79 14.85 -0.44
N HIS A 264 10.64 14.92 0.22
CA HIS A 264 9.52 13.99 0.01
C HIS A 264 8.99 13.98 -1.42
N LYS A 265 8.97 15.12 -2.13
CA LYS A 265 8.58 15.14 -3.55
C LYS A 265 9.42 14.19 -4.39
N LEU A 266 10.74 14.17 -4.17
CA LEU A 266 11.65 13.29 -4.90
C LEU A 266 11.47 11.83 -4.45
N LEU A 267 11.35 11.60 -3.14
CA LEU A 267 11.12 10.26 -2.59
C LEU A 267 9.83 9.65 -3.11
N PHE A 268 8.74 10.40 -3.19
CA PHE A 268 7.47 9.94 -3.75
C PHE A 268 7.61 9.51 -5.21
N ILE A 269 8.19 10.35 -6.07
CA ILE A 269 8.36 10.04 -7.49
C ILE A 269 9.20 8.77 -7.68
N VAL A 270 10.30 8.65 -6.95
CA VAL A 270 11.19 7.49 -7.05
C VAL A 270 10.50 6.22 -6.51
N ALA A 271 9.77 6.31 -5.41
CA ALA A 271 9.00 5.18 -4.88
C ALA A 271 7.94 4.70 -5.85
N ILE A 272 7.22 5.61 -6.50
CA ILE A 272 6.22 5.28 -7.53
C ILE A 272 6.87 4.54 -8.71
N LEU A 273 8.01 5.03 -9.21
CA LEU A 273 8.72 4.39 -10.31
C LEU A 273 9.22 2.99 -9.92
N ILE A 274 9.84 2.84 -8.74
CA ILE A 274 10.29 1.54 -8.23
C ILE A 274 9.11 0.59 -8.06
N GLY A 275 8.00 1.07 -7.49
CA GLY A 275 6.80 0.28 -7.31
C GLY A 275 6.20 -0.21 -8.61
N PHE A 276 6.09 0.68 -9.59
CA PHE A 276 5.62 0.33 -10.93
C PHE A 276 6.51 -0.72 -11.60
N ILE A 277 7.83 -0.51 -11.56
CA ILE A 277 8.81 -1.46 -12.10
C ILE A 277 8.68 -2.82 -11.42
N SER A 278 8.62 -2.84 -10.08
CA SER A 278 8.55 -4.08 -9.30
C SER A 278 7.28 -4.88 -9.60
N LEU A 279 6.11 -4.22 -9.66
CA LEU A 279 4.84 -4.87 -9.98
C LEU A 279 4.81 -5.37 -11.43
N THR A 280 5.28 -4.57 -12.37
CA THR A 280 5.27 -4.92 -13.79
C THR A 280 6.21 -6.08 -14.09
N LEU A 281 7.44 -6.04 -13.55
CA LEU A 281 8.41 -7.14 -13.69
C LEU A 281 7.97 -8.39 -12.93
N GLY A 282 7.44 -8.24 -11.72
CA GLY A 282 6.89 -9.35 -10.94
C GLY A 282 5.78 -10.08 -11.69
N GLN A 283 4.86 -9.34 -12.28
CA GLN A 283 3.78 -9.93 -13.08
C GLN A 283 4.30 -10.57 -14.38
N ALA A 284 5.26 -9.95 -15.06
CA ALA A 284 5.88 -10.53 -16.24
C ALA A 284 6.60 -11.85 -15.93
N LEU A 285 7.25 -11.92 -14.75
CA LEU A 285 7.89 -13.14 -14.26
C LEU A 285 6.86 -14.25 -14.00
N ILE A 286 5.74 -13.92 -13.35
CA ILE A 286 4.66 -14.87 -13.06
C ILE A 286 4.07 -15.44 -14.35
N GLU A 287 3.79 -14.58 -15.33
CA GLU A 287 3.18 -15.00 -16.59
C GLU A 287 4.12 -15.88 -17.43
N ARG A 288 5.44 -15.64 -17.38
CA ARG A 288 6.40 -16.32 -18.26
C ARG A 288 7.12 -17.50 -17.64
N VAL A 289 7.40 -17.44 -16.33
CA VAL A 289 8.19 -18.47 -15.65
C VAL A 289 7.30 -19.41 -14.86
N PHE A 290 6.28 -18.86 -14.19
CA PHE A 290 5.40 -19.63 -13.30
C PHE A 290 4.04 -19.97 -13.92
N ALA A 291 3.81 -19.70 -15.20
CA ALA A 291 2.57 -20.02 -15.92
C ALA A 291 1.27 -19.62 -15.17
N LEU A 292 1.32 -18.50 -14.37
CA LEU A 292 0.25 -18.00 -13.51
C LEU A 292 -0.13 -18.89 -12.31
N GLU A 293 0.66 -19.87 -11.96
CA GLU A 293 0.42 -20.74 -10.79
C GLU A 293 0.66 -20.04 -9.47
N ILE A 294 1.47 -18.96 -9.47
CA ILE A 294 1.84 -18.19 -8.27
C ILE A 294 1.20 -16.81 -8.33
N ARG A 295 0.81 -16.29 -7.17
CA ARG A 295 0.28 -14.92 -7.04
C ARG A 295 1.40 -13.91 -6.79
N ILE A 296 1.23 -12.68 -7.30
CA ILE A 296 2.24 -11.62 -7.19
C ILE A 296 2.53 -11.23 -5.73
N SER A 297 1.52 -11.31 -4.84
CA SER A 297 1.71 -11.08 -3.40
C SER A 297 2.74 -12.01 -2.79
N MET A 298 2.76 -13.29 -3.17
CA MET A 298 3.72 -14.27 -2.66
C MET A 298 5.16 -13.90 -3.01
N ILE A 299 5.40 -13.44 -4.24
CA ILE A 299 6.74 -12.99 -4.67
C ILE A 299 7.15 -11.74 -3.91
N ILE A 300 6.25 -10.76 -3.81
CA ILE A 300 6.51 -9.48 -3.11
C ILE A 300 6.78 -9.73 -1.63
N GLU A 301 5.99 -10.58 -0.97
CA GLU A 301 6.16 -10.90 0.44
C GLU A 301 7.46 -11.65 0.69
N SER A 302 7.82 -12.60 -0.17
CA SER A 302 9.09 -13.33 -0.05
C SER A 302 10.30 -12.40 -0.24
N VAL A 303 10.30 -11.59 -1.30
CA VAL A 303 11.39 -10.64 -1.59
C VAL A 303 11.45 -9.54 -0.53
N GLY A 304 10.29 -9.00 -0.13
CA GLY A 304 10.19 -7.97 0.90
C GLY A 304 10.63 -8.46 2.28
N GLY A 305 10.22 -9.68 2.67
CA GLY A 305 10.64 -10.32 3.91
C GLY A 305 12.15 -10.57 3.95
N LEU A 306 12.72 -11.09 2.86
CA LEU A 306 14.16 -11.31 2.75
C LEU A 306 14.96 -9.99 2.85
N LEU A 307 14.48 -8.95 2.16
CA LEU A 307 15.07 -7.61 2.23
C LEU A 307 14.99 -7.04 3.65
N PHE A 308 13.88 -7.27 4.36
CA PHE A 308 13.72 -6.87 5.76
C PHE A 308 14.80 -7.49 6.65
N PHE A 309 15.01 -8.80 6.57
CA PHE A 309 16.04 -9.49 7.35
C PHE A 309 17.46 -9.01 7.01
N ILE A 310 17.77 -8.79 5.73
CA ILE A 310 19.08 -8.26 5.30
C ILE A 310 19.33 -6.87 5.92
N LEU A 311 18.33 -5.99 5.88
CA LEU A 311 18.48 -4.64 6.43
C LEU A 311 18.60 -4.65 7.95
N LEU A 312 17.83 -5.50 8.63
CA LEU A 312 17.89 -5.66 10.08
C LEU A 312 19.26 -6.19 10.52
N TYR A 313 19.80 -7.19 9.84
CA TYR A 313 21.12 -7.74 10.08
C TYR A 313 22.24 -6.69 9.88
N ARG A 314 22.15 -5.91 8.80
CA ARG A 314 23.11 -4.82 8.56
C ARG A 314 23.05 -3.73 9.64
N ARG A 315 21.87 -3.44 10.19
CA ARG A 315 21.73 -2.47 11.29
C ARG A 315 22.29 -2.99 12.61
N ALA A 316 22.10 -4.28 12.90
CA ALA A 316 22.62 -4.91 14.12
C ALA A 316 24.17 -4.99 14.17
N ARG A 317 24.83 -4.89 13.01
CA ARG A 317 26.30 -4.89 12.89
C ARG A 317 26.94 -3.50 12.92
N ARG A 318 26.14 -2.42 12.90
CA ARG A 318 26.61 -1.03 13.04
C ARG A 318 26.36 -0.51 14.44
#